data_24c7329ec9d46140685e83f88166ded9
#
_entry.id   24c7329ec9d46140685e83f88166ded9
#
_cell.length_a   1.000
_cell.length_b   1.000
_cell.length_c   1.000
_cell.angle_alpha   90.00
_cell.angle_beta   90.00
_cell.angle_gamma   90.00
#
_symmetry.space_group_name_H-M   'P 1'
#
loop_
_entity.id
_entity.type
_entity.pdbx_description
1 polymer ?
#
loop_
_entity_poly.entity_id
_entity_poly.type
_entity_poly.pdbx_seq_one_letter_code
_entity_poly.pdbx_strand_id
1 'polypeptide(L)'
;MNNWKPPRSPVGMLQEDMWPDEWKILVVCALHNQTSRKQVDKVYEELFETYPNPTAMSKASHEELVQIIRPLGFYNRRARALVRMSKDFLKKDWTNASDLYGCGKYANDCHRVFFTGEWQSVEPEDHALNDYVDWLKKRR
;
A
#
# COMPACT_ATOMS: atom_id res chain seq x y z
N MET A 1 -7.21 15.31 13.66
CA MET A 1 -6.03 15.30 12.79
C MET A 1 -4.82 14.81 13.56
N ASN A 2 -4.07 13.88 13.04
CA ASN A 2 -2.85 13.46 13.71
C ASN A 2 -1.64 14.21 13.13
N ASN A 3 -0.60 14.32 13.94
CA ASN A 3 0.65 14.97 13.54
C ASN A 3 1.74 13.94 13.23
N TRP A 4 1.33 12.69 12.99
CA TRP A 4 2.28 11.62 12.73
C TRP A 4 3.01 11.83 11.41
N LYS A 5 4.30 11.68 11.49
CA LYS A 5 5.19 11.72 10.32
C LYS A 5 6.16 10.55 10.46
N PRO A 6 5.97 9.49 9.69
CA PRO A 6 6.82 8.31 9.82
C PRO A 6 8.27 8.65 9.47
N PRO A 7 9.23 8.37 10.37
CA PRO A 7 10.63 8.64 10.06
C PRO A 7 11.16 7.68 9.02
N ARG A 8 12.10 8.16 8.23
CA ARG A 8 12.82 7.32 7.27
C ARG A 8 13.72 6.35 8.02
N SER A 9 13.69 5.10 7.63
CA SER A 9 14.41 4.03 8.31
C SER A 9 15.50 3.42 7.41
N PRO A 10 16.48 2.70 8.02
CA PRO A 10 17.45 1.91 7.24
C PRO A 10 16.78 0.75 6.49
N VAL A 11 15.57 0.34 6.89
CA VAL A 11 14.83 -0.73 6.20
C VAL A 11 14.45 -0.28 4.80
N GLY A 12 14.07 1.00 4.63
CA GLY A 12 13.78 1.57 3.33
C GLY A 12 12.55 1.00 2.65
N MET A 13 11.44 0.87 3.39
CA MET A 13 10.20 0.37 2.81
C MET A 13 9.63 1.38 1.81
N LEU A 14 9.01 0.88 0.74
CA LEU A 14 8.44 1.74 -0.29
C LEU A 14 7.32 2.62 0.28
N GLN A 15 6.60 2.14 1.28
CA GLN A 15 5.56 2.91 1.95
C GLN A 15 6.11 4.20 2.58
N GLU A 16 7.38 4.20 3.00
CA GLU A 16 8.01 5.42 3.52
C GLU A 16 8.04 6.51 2.47
N ASP A 17 8.24 6.13 1.20
CA ASP A 17 8.26 7.08 0.07
C ASP A 17 6.86 7.55 -0.31
N MET A 18 5.85 6.75 -0.05
CA MET A 18 4.47 7.07 -0.44
C MET A 18 3.79 8.06 0.51
N TRP A 19 4.23 8.09 1.77
CA TRP A 19 3.64 9.03 2.73
C TRP A 19 3.79 10.48 2.22
N PRO A 20 2.81 11.35 2.35
CA PRO A 20 1.55 11.20 3.11
C PRO A 20 0.34 10.74 2.28
N ASP A 21 0.54 10.11 1.17
CA ASP A 21 -0.56 9.67 0.31
C ASP A 21 -1.12 8.33 0.81
N GLU A 22 -2.23 8.40 1.52
CA GLU A 22 -2.89 7.24 2.12
C GLU A 22 -3.21 6.16 1.10
N TRP A 23 -3.78 6.55 -0.04
CA TRP A 23 -4.16 5.60 -1.08
C TRP A 23 -2.94 4.91 -1.68
N LYS A 24 -1.86 5.66 -1.95
CA LYS A 24 -0.64 5.07 -2.51
C LYS A 24 0.01 4.08 -1.55
N ILE A 25 -0.02 4.37 -0.24
CA ILE A 25 0.47 3.42 0.76
C ILE A 25 -0.29 2.10 0.63
N LEU A 26 -1.61 2.16 0.51
CA LEU A 26 -2.44 0.96 0.40
C LEU A 26 -2.24 0.23 -0.93
N VAL A 27 -2.08 0.96 -2.02
CA VAL A 27 -1.78 0.34 -3.33
C VAL A 27 -0.46 -0.42 -3.27
N VAL A 28 0.57 0.19 -2.71
CA VAL A 28 1.88 -0.46 -2.59
C VAL A 28 1.77 -1.74 -1.76
N CYS A 29 0.99 -1.73 -0.69
CA CYS A 29 0.74 -2.95 0.08
C CYS A 29 0.10 -4.04 -0.78
N ALA A 30 -0.87 -3.67 -1.61
CA ALA A 30 -1.53 -4.63 -2.50
C ALA A 30 -0.55 -5.20 -3.53
N LEU A 31 0.33 -4.36 -4.07
CA LEU A 31 1.33 -4.80 -5.04
C LEU A 31 2.34 -5.79 -4.43
N HIS A 32 2.62 -5.66 -3.13
CA HIS A 32 3.58 -6.52 -2.45
C HIS A 32 3.00 -7.90 -2.07
N ASN A 33 1.72 -8.14 -2.26
CA ASN A 33 1.14 -9.43 -1.93
C ASN A 33 1.71 -10.52 -2.84
N GLN A 34 2.50 -11.43 -2.26
CA GLN A 34 3.13 -12.54 -2.98
C GLN A 34 4.08 -12.07 -4.09
N THR A 35 4.74 -10.93 -3.90
CA THR A 35 5.74 -10.42 -4.84
C THR A 35 6.95 -9.93 -4.04
N SER A 36 8.06 -9.71 -4.77
CA SER A 36 9.25 -9.13 -4.17
C SER A 36 9.27 -7.61 -4.36
N ARG A 37 10.07 -6.92 -3.56
CA ARG A 37 10.33 -5.50 -3.74
C ARG A 37 10.84 -5.21 -5.15
N LYS A 38 11.71 -6.09 -5.66
CA LYS A 38 12.28 -5.95 -7.00
C LYS A 38 11.22 -5.95 -8.09
N GLN A 39 10.21 -6.83 -7.95
CA GLN A 39 9.10 -6.86 -8.90
C GLN A 39 8.25 -5.59 -8.81
N VAL A 40 7.95 -5.13 -7.60
CA VAL A 40 7.15 -3.92 -7.39
C VAL A 40 7.88 -2.70 -7.93
N ASP A 41 9.19 -2.62 -7.74
CA ASP A 41 10.00 -1.51 -8.24
C ASP A 41 9.91 -1.35 -9.76
N LYS A 42 9.62 -2.43 -10.48
CA LYS A 42 9.50 -2.39 -11.95
C LYS A 42 8.18 -1.78 -12.42
N VAL A 43 7.17 -1.70 -11.56
CA VAL A 43 5.82 -1.33 -12.01
C VAL A 43 5.23 -0.10 -11.33
N TYR A 44 5.66 0.23 -10.10
CA TYR A 44 4.90 1.23 -9.34
C TYR A 44 4.97 2.65 -9.93
N GLU A 45 6.11 3.02 -10.51
CA GLU A 45 6.26 4.37 -11.06
C GLU A 45 5.33 4.58 -12.25
N GLU A 46 5.34 3.67 -13.21
CA GLU A 46 4.44 3.76 -14.35
C GLU A 46 2.98 3.69 -13.93
N LEU A 47 2.69 2.83 -12.94
CA LEU A 47 1.34 2.70 -12.43
C LEU A 47 0.80 4.03 -11.90
N PHE A 48 1.61 4.73 -11.08
CA PHE A 48 1.18 6.00 -10.50
C PHE A 48 1.27 7.18 -11.47
N GLU A 49 2.08 7.08 -12.53
CA GLU A 49 2.04 8.06 -13.61
C GLU A 49 0.74 7.95 -14.39
N THR A 50 0.29 6.73 -14.65
CA THR A 50 -0.92 6.47 -15.42
C THR A 50 -2.19 6.70 -14.58
N TYR A 51 -2.16 6.27 -13.32
CA TYR A 51 -3.30 6.38 -12.39
C TYR A 51 -2.81 7.05 -11.11
N PRO A 52 -2.74 8.39 -11.10
CA PRO A 52 -2.11 9.11 -9.98
C PRO A 52 -2.94 9.22 -8.71
N ASN A 53 -4.21 8.83 -8.76
CA ASN A 53 -5.13 8.96 -7.62
C ASN A 53 -6.21 7.87 -7.70
N PRO A 54 -6.97 7.68 -6.61
CA PRO A 54 -7.97 6.61 -6.59
C PRO A 54 -9.09 6.81 -7.59
N THR A 55 -9.42 8.05 -7.92
CA THR A 55 -10.45 8.32 -8.93
C THR A 55 -10.03 7.79 -10.29
N ALA A 56 -8.78 8.08 -10.69
CA ALA A 56 -8.25 7.58 -11.97
C ALA A 56 -8.19 6.06 -11.97
N MET A 57 -7.69 5.45 -10.88
CA MET A 57 -7.59 3.99 -10.78
C MET A 57 -8.97 3.32 -10.82
N SER A 58 -9.97 3.92 -10.19
CA SER A 58 -11.33 3.36 -10.16
C SER A 58 -11.96 3.27 -11.53
N LYS A 59 -11.46 4.03 -12.49
CA LYS A 59 -11.95 4.08 -13.86
C LYS A 59 -10.99 3.43 -14.87
N ALA A 60 -9.95 2.77 -14.38
CA ALA A 60 -8.91 2.20 -15.24
C ALA A 60 -9.50 1.14 -16.20
N SER A 61 -9.00 1.15 -17.44
CA SER A 61 -9.23 0.07 -18.37
C SER A 61 -8.53 -1.18 -17.85
N HIS A 62 -9.26 -2.31 -17.78
CA HIS A 62 -8.67 -3.57 -17.32
C HIS A 62 -7.45 -3.96 -18.16
N GLU A 63 -7.57 -3.85 -19.48
CA GLU A 63 -6.49 -4.24 -20.38
C GLU A 63 -5.25 -3.36 -20.24
N GLU A 64 -5.44 -2.06 -20.10
CA GLU A 64 -4.32 -1.13 -19.91
C GLU A 64 -3.63 -1.38 -18.57
N LEU A 65 -4.43 -1.56 -17.51
CA LEU A 65 -3.90 -1.82 -16.18
C LEU A 65 -3.11 -3.13 -16.14
N VAL A 66 -3.65 -4.19 -16.77
CA VAL A 66 -2.96 -5.48 -16.87
C VAL A 66 -1.59 -5.33 -17.53
N GLN A 67 -1.48 -4.52 -18.59
CA GLN A 67 -0.19 -4.34 -19.27
C GLN A 67 0.86 -3.77 -18.33
N ILE A 68 0.46 -2.85 -17.45
CA ILE A 68 1.40 -2.23 -16.51
C ILE A 68 1.84 -3.20 -15.42
N ILE A 69 0.91 -3.95 -14.84
CA ILE A 69 1.21 -4.80 -13.68
C ILE A 69 1.56 -6.24 -14.03
N ARG A 70 1.61 -6.56 -15.33
CA ARG A 70 1.91 -7.92 -15.78
C ARG A 70 3.14 -8.56 -15.12
N PRO A 71 4.24 -7.83 -14.88
CA PRO A 71 5.43 -8.44 -14.24
C PRO A 71 5.18 -8.99 -12.85
N LEU A 72 4.09 -8.61 -12.18
CA LEU A 72 3.79 -9.09 -10.83
C LEU A 72 3.15 -10.49 -10.81
N GLY A 73 2.66 -10.97 -11.96
CA GLY A 73 1.87 -12.19 -12.00
C GLY A 73 0.45 -11.98 -11.47
N PHE A 74 -0.42 -12.96 -11.67
CA PHE A 74 -1.83 -12.87 -11.27
C PHE A 74 -2.47 -11.56 -11.71
N TYR A 75 -2.08 -11.07 -12.89
CA TYR A 75 -2.36 -9.71 -13.30
C TYR A 75 -3.84 -9.41 -13.49
N ASN A 76 -4.63 -10.36 -13.96
CA ASN A 76 -6.08 -10.14 -14.10
C ASN A 76 -6.75 -9.95 -12.74
N ARG A 77 -6.39 -10.80 -11.77
CA ARG A 77 -6.93 -10.70 -10.41
C ARG A 77 -6.46 -9.43 -9.72
N ARG A 78 -5.18 -9.11 -9.86
CA ARG A 78 -4.62 -7.89 -9.26
C ARG A 78 -5.24 -6.63 -9.84
N ALA A 79 -5.47 -6.59 -11.16
CA ALA A 79 -6.08 -5.42 -11.80
C ALA A 79 -7.49 -5.19 -11.26
N ARG A 80 -8.30 -6.26 -11.18
CA ARG A 80 -9.64 -6.14 -10.62
C ARG A 80 -9.60 -5.69 -9.17
N ALA A 81 -8.65 -6.21 -8.40
CA ALA A 81 -8.51 -5.85 -6.99
C ALA A 81 -8.14 -4.37 -6.81
N LEU A 82 -7.22 -3.86 -7.62
CA LEU A 82 -6.81 -2.46 -7.52
C LEU A 82 -7.95 -1.51 -7.85
N VAL A 83 -8.72 -1.81 -8.88
CA VAL A 83 -9.87 -0.99 -9.25
C VAL A 83 -10.91 -1.01 -8.14
N ARG A 84 -11.24 -2.21 -7.64
CA ARG A 84 -12.27 -2.36 -6.61
C ARG A 84 -11.85 -1.73 -5.28
N MET A 85 -10.59 -1.92 -4.89
CA MET A 85 -10.06 -1.29 -3.67
C MET A 85 -10.15 0.22 -3.77
N SER A 86 -9.84 0.79 -4.95
CA SER A 86 -9.90 2.23 -5.15
C SER A 86 -11.33 2.76 -5.09
N LYS A 87 -12.29 2.02 -5.61
CA LYS A 87 -13.71 2.37 -5.47
C LYS A 87 -14.14 2.34 -4.00
N ASP A 88 -13.73 1.31 -3.27
CA ASP A 88 -14.02 1.22 -1.84
C ASP A 88 -13.40 2.38 -1.08
N PHE A 89 -12.15 2.71 -1.40
CA PHE A 89 -11.45 3.82 -0.78
C PHE A 89 -12.23 5.14 -0.93
N LEU A 90 -12.76 5.39 -2.12
CA LEU A 90 -13.47 6.63 -2.43
C LEU A 90 -14.79 6.78 -1.70
N LYS A 91 -15.41 5.68 -1.29
CA LYS A 91 -16.68 5.72 -0.56
C LYS A 91 -16.55 6.35 0.82
N LYS A 92 -15.37 6.24 1.43
CA LYS A 92 -15.04 6.83 2.74
C LYS A 92 -15.95 6.38 3.89
N ASP A 93 -16.58 5.24 3.73
CA ASP A 93 -17.42 4.64 4.78
C ASP A 93 -16.69 3.52 5.52
N TRP A 94 -15.39 3.37 5.25
CA TRP A 94 -14.56 2.35 5.88
C TRP A 94 -13.84 2.93 7.12
N THR A 95 -13.58 2.04 8.09
CA THR A 95 -12.90 2.40 9.33
C THR A 95 -11.47 1.91 9.34
N ASN A 96 -11.26 0.64 8.98
CA ASN A 96 -9.94 0.02 8.93
C ASN A 96 -9.57 -0.26 7.49
N ALA A 97 -8.27 -0.22 7.17
CA ALA A 97 -7.83 -0.55 5.81
C ALA A 97 -8.28 -1.94 5.39
N SER A 98 -8.39 -2.88 6.35
CA SER A 98 -8.87 -4.23 6.05
C SER A 98 -10.32 -4.29 5.59
N ASP A 99 -11.08 -3.21 5.70
CA ASP A 99 -12.44 -3.12 5.15
C ASP A 99 -12.43 -2.98 3.63
N LEU A 100 -11.30 -2.57 3.07
CA LEU A 100 -11.17 -2.36 1.63
C LEU A 100 -10.90 -3.67 0.91
N TYR A 101 -11.45 -3.81 -0.29
CA TYR A 101 -11.28 -5.03 -1.06
C TYR A 101 -9.79 -5.35 -1.28
N GLY A 102 -9.40 -6.58 -1.01
CA GLY A 102 -8.03 -7.04 -1.22
C GLY A 102 -7.02 -6.64 -0.16
N CYS A 103 -7.45 -5.88 0.85
CA CYS A 103 -6.57 -5.45 1.94
C CYS A 103 -6.78 -6.36 3.15
N GLY A 104 -5.70 -7.01 3.58
CA GLY A 104 -5.72 -7.88 4.76
C GLY A 104 -4.91 -7.28 5.90
N LYS A 105 -4.35 -8.18 6.72
CA LYS A 105 -3.58 -7.77 7.90
C LYS A 105 -2.38 -6.88 7.53
N TYR A 106 -1.63 -7.25 6.49
CA TYR A 106 -0.44 -6.48 6.11
C TYR A 106 -0.79 -5.03 5.76
N ALA A 107 -1.81 -4.83 4.91
CA ALA A 107 -2.23 -3.48 4.53
C ALA A 107 -2.76 -2.70 5.73
N ASN A 108 -3.52 -3.38 6.59
CA ASN A 108 -4.05 -2.74 7.80
C ASN A 108 -2.93 -2.33 8.74
N ASP A 109 -1.94 -3.19 8.93
CA ASP A 109 -0.78 -2.88 9.77
C ASP A 109 0.03 -1.72 9.19
N CYS A 110 0.28 -1.74 7.88
CA CYS A 110 1.00 -0.65 7.21
C CYS A 110 0.26 0.68 7.34
N HIS A 111 -1.04 0.66 7.17
CA HIS A 111 -1.86 1.86 7.31
C HIS A 111 -1.73 2.45 8.72
N ARG A 112 -1.76 1.60 9.73
CA ARG A 112 -1.62 2.04 11.12
C ARG A 112 -0.22 2.55 11.43
N VAL A 113 0.79 1.92 10.87
CA VAL A 113 2.19 2.31 11.10
C VAL A 113 2.52 3.60 10.35
N PHE A 114 2.18 3.69 9.07
CA PHE A 114 2.65 4.79 8.23
C PHE A 114 1.68 5.96 8.14
N PHE A 115 0.40 5.73 8.28
CA PHE A 115 -0.57 6.81 8.12
C PHE A 115 -1.18 7.29 9.43
N THR A 116 -1.72 6.38 10.26
CA THR A 116 -2.38 6.81 11.50
C THR A 116 -1.44 7.01 12.67
N GLY A 117 -0.26 6.40 12.63
CA GLY A 117 0.73 6.55 13.70
C GLY A 117 0.53 5.63 14.90
N GLU A 118 -0.34 4.63 14.77
CA GLU A 118 -0.65 3.69 15.86
C GLU A 118 0.30 2.49 15.89
N TRP A 119 1.58 2.73 15.58
CA TRP A 119 2.57 1.66 15.43
C TRP A 119 2.82 0.85 16.71
N GLN A 120 2.60 1.46 17.90
CA GLN A 120 2.88 0.78 19.17
C GLN A 120 1.95 -0.39 19.44
N SER A 121 0.75 -0.40 18.82
CA SER A 121 -0.23 -1.45 19.01
C SER A 121 -0.26 -2.45 17.86
N VAL A 122 0.69 -2.34 16.93
CA VAL A 122 0.76 -3.23 15.77
C VAL A 122 1.78 -4.33 16.04
N GLU A 123 1.39 -5.58 15.75
CA GLU A 123 2.28 -6.75 15.83
C GLU A 123 2.39 -7.35 14.43
N PRO A 124 3.35 -6.84 13.61
CA PRO A 124 3.44 -7.28 12.21
C PRO A 124 3.88 -8.71 12.06
N GLU A 125 3.29 -9.39 11.09
CA GLU A 125 3.76 -10.72 10.66
C GLU A 125 4.76 -10.59 9.51
N ASP A 126 4.67 -9.50 8.74
CA ASP A 126 5.61 -9.25 7.65
C ASP A 126 6.98 -8.88 8.19
N HIS A 127 8.03 -9.49 7.60
CA HIS A 127 9.39 -9.33 8.09
C HIS A 127 9.88 -7.88 8.02
N ALA A 128 9.73 -7.23 6.86
CA ALA A 128 10.21 -5.85 6.69
C ALA A 128 9.45 -4.88 7.58
N LEU A 129 8.14 -5.03 7.69
CA LEU A 129 7.34 -4.17 8.54
C LEU A 129 7.69 -4.37 10.02
N ASN A 130 7.93 -5.62 10.40
CA ASN A 130 8.38 -5.92 11.76
C ASN A 130 9.72 -5.25 12.06
N ASP A 131 10.66 -5.28 11.12
CA ASP A 131 11.94 -4.61 11.27
C ASP A 131 11.76 -3.11 11.42
N TYR A 132 10.84 -2.51 10.66
CA TYR A 132 10.56 -1.09 10.76
C TYR A 132 10.01 -0.72 12.14
N VAL A 133 9.03 -1.49 12.63
CA VAL A 133 8.43 -1.26 13.94
C VAL A 133 9.46 -1.45 15.06
N ASP A 134 10.30 -2.49 14.97
CA ASP A 134 11.38 -2.69 15.94
C ASP A 134 12.36 -1.52 15.95
N TRP A 135 12.68 -0.99 14.78
CA TRP A 135 13.54 0.17 14.67
C TRP A 135 12.90 1.39 15.32
N LEU A 136 11.59 1.60 15.13
CA LEU A 136 10.86 2.68 15.80
C LEU A 136 10.95 2.56 17.33
N LYS A 137 10.79 1.35 17.86
CA LYS A 137 10.83 1.11 19.30
C LYS A 137 12.19 1.44 19.90
N LYS A 138 13.26 1.29 19.13
CA LYS A 138 14.64 1.53 19.59
C LYS A 138 15.09 2.97 19.43
N ARG A 139 14.33 3.79 18.71
CA ARG A 139 14.65 5.21 18.54
C ARG A 139 14.31 5.97 19.82
N ARG A 140 15.06 6.99 20.05
CA ARG A 140 14.81 7.92 21.16
C ARG A 140 14.83 9.35 20.67
#